data_3d4d4d8e3f621d1eb5e986e85418f319
#
_entry.id   3d4d4d8e3f621d1eb5e986e85418f319
#
_cell.length_a   1.000
_cell.length_b   1.000
_cell.length_c   1.000
_cell.angle_alpha   90.00
_cell.angle_beta   90.00
_cell.angle_gamma   90.00
#
_symmetry.space_group_name_H-M   'P 1'
#
loop_
_entity.id
_entity.type
_entity.pdbx_description
1 polymer ?
#
loop_
_entity_poly.entity_id
_entity_poly.type
_entity_poly.pdbx_seq_one_letter_code
_entity_poly.pdbx_strand_id
1 'polypeptide(L)'
;GVIKNSKMVLQVLSMQGEMLELAAKECTRSDVFTGQEAYGEYTNVLNKIMEESVLSFDLIRTIISPSVSMTDGERIKIIVDLDNKLKENRDKMLDERARFNTVNDAIKRIAALKSTAKK
;
A
#
# COMPACT_ATOMS: atom_id res chain seq x y z
N GLY A 1 -3.79 -15.96 -23.24
CA GLY A 1 -2.94 -15.31 -24.16
C GLY A 1 -2.61 -13.87 -23.81
N VAL A 2 -2.34 -13.11 -24.82
CA VAL A 2 -1.91 -11.69 -24.71
C VAL A 2 -2.96 -10.83 -23.99
N ILE A 3 -4.24 -11.07 -24.22
CA ILE A 3 -5.33 -10.30 -23.62
C ILE A 3 -5.40 -10.49 -22.11
N LYS A 4 -5.26 -11.74 -21.62
CA LYS A 4 -5.25 -12.03 -20.18
C LYS A 4 -4.07 -11.34 -19.49
N ASN A 5 -2.89 -11.39 -20.09
CA ASN A 5 -1.69 -10.75 -19.55
C ASN A 5 -1.86 -9.24 -19.46
N SER A 6 -2.41 -8.62 -20.50
CA SER A 6 -2.67 -7.19 -20.52
C SER A 6 -3.62 -6.74 -19.43
N LYS A 7 -4.70 -7.51 -19.21
CA LYS A 7 -5.70 -7.24 -18.17
C LYS A 7 -5.09 -7.34 -16.78
N MET A 8 -4.29 -8.39 -16.54
CA MET A 8 -3.58 -8.56 -15.26
C MET A 8 -2.59 -7.45 -15.01
N VAL A 9 -1.84 -7.03 -16.04
CA VAL A 9 -0.88 -5.93 -15.95
C VAL A 9 -1.60 -4.63 -15.62
N LEU A 10 -2.74 -4.36 -16.25
CA LEU A 10 -3.54 -3.17 -15.95
C LEU A 10 -4.04 -3.18 -14.50
N GLN A 11 -4.46 -4.33 -13.97
CA GLN A 11 -4.86 -4.47 -12.58
C GLN A 11 -3.71 -4.18 -11.62
N VAL A 12 -2.52 -4.68 -11.94
CA VAL A 12 -1.31 -4.42 -11.13
C VAL A 12 -0.96 -2.94 -11.14
N LEU A 13 -1.00 -2.29 -12.30
CA LEU A 13 -0.72 -0.85 -12.39
C LEU A 13 -1.75 -0.02 -11.62
N SER A 14 -3.02 -0.40 -11.69
CA SER A 14 -4.09 0.24 -10.93
C SER A 14 -3.85 0.10 -9.42
N MET A 15 -3.47 -1.08 -8.97
CA MET A 15 -3.15 -1.36 -7.57
C MET A 15 -1.93 -0.54 -7.12
N GLN A 16 -0.91 -0.42 -7.97
CA GLN A 16 0.24 0.43 -7.68
C GLN A 16 -0.18 1.87 -7.43
N GLY A 17 -1.03 2.40 -8.31
CA GLY A 17 -1.56 3.76 -8.16
C GLY A 17 -2.32 3.95 -6.85
N GLU A 18 -3.17 3.00 -6.47
CA GLU A 18 -3.90 3.02 -5.20
C GLU A 18 -2.96 3.02 -3.99
N MET A 19 -1.96 2.15 -4.00
CA MET A 19 -1.00 2.05 -2.90
C MET A 19 -0.14 3.30 -2.76
N LEU A 20 0.32 3.86 -3.88
CA LEU A 20 1.08 5.12 -3.88
C LEU A 20 0.25 6.28 -3.34
N GLU A 21 -1.00 6.37 -3.76
CA GLU A 21 -1.94 7.40 -3.29
C GLU A 21 -2.20 7.27 -1.80
N LEU A 22 -2.43 6.05 -1.32
CA LEU A 22 -2.63 5.79 0.10
C LEU A 22 -1.40 6.19 0.91
N ALA A 23 -0.21 5.77 0.50
CA ALA A 23 1.03 6.12 1.19
C ALA A 23 1.25 7.63 1.21
N ALA A 24 1.02 8.31 0.10
CA ALA A 24 1.18 9.76 0.00
C ALA A 24 0.23 10.50 0.94
N LYS A 25 -1.04 10.12 0.97
CA LYS A 25 -2.04 10.72 1.84
C LYS A 25 -1.74 10.49 3.32
N GLU A 26 -1.36 9.25 3.68
CA GLU A 26 -1.11 8.90 5.07
C GLU A 26 0.18 9.52 5.60
N CYS A 27 1.20 9.70 4.77
CA CYS A 27 2.47 10.31 5.17
C CYS A 27 2.41 11.84 5.27
N THR A 28 1.32 12.46 4.83
CA THR A 28 1.14 13.93 4.82
C THR A 28 -0.14 14.38 5.53
N ARG A 29 -0.58 13.64 6.53
CA ARG A 29 -1.82 13.96 7.26
C ARG A 29 -1.63 15.19 8.15
N SER A 30 -2.68 16.00 8.23
CA SER A 30 -2.76 17.13 9.16
C SER A 30 -3.59 16.81 10.41
N ASP A 31 -4.30 15.69 10.42
CA ASP A 31 -5.22 15.26 11.49
C ASP A 31 -4.60 14.20 12.40
N VAL A 32 -3.32 14.36 12.74
CA VAL A 32 -2.59 13.45 13.62
C VAL A 32 -2.70 13.94 15.06
N PHE A 33 -3.31 13.11 15.91
CA PHE A 33 -3.49 13.40 17.34
C PHE A 33 -2.61 12.53 18.23
N THR A 34 -1.96 11.51 17.66
CA THR A 34 -0.92 10.72 18.33
C THR A 34 0.35 11.56 18.46
N GLY A 35 1.30 11.11 19.27
CA GLY A 35 2.64 11.70 19.28
C GLY A 35 3.36 11.50 17.94
N GLN A 36 4.35 12.31 17.66
CA GLN A 36 5.13 12.24 16.43
C GLN A 36 5.87 10.90 16.28
N GLU A 37 6.29 10.31 17.39
CA GLU A 37 6.93 8.99 17.37
C GLU A 37 5.98 7.91 16.84
N ALA A 38 4.75 7.86 17.34
CA ALA A 38 3.76 6.88 16.88
C ALA A 38 3.40 7.08 15.40
N TYR A 39 3.26 8.31 14.99
CA TYR A 39 3.00 8.63 13.58
C TYR A 39 4.19 8.23 12.68
N GLY A 40 5.42 8.52 13.13
CA GLY A 40 6.64 8.13 12.42
C GLY A 40 6.76 6.62 12.27
N GLU A 41 6.45 5.85 13.29
CA GLU A 41 6.43 4.38 13.22
C GLU A 41 5.41 3.89 12.20
N TYR A 42 4.22 4.45 12.21
CA TYR A 42 3.17 4.11 11.26
C TYR A 42 3.59 4.39 9.81
N THR A 43 4.08 5.61 9.53
CA THR A 43 4.51 5.96 8.17
C THR A 43 5.71 5.14 7.71
N ASN A 44 6.62 4.78 8.62
CA ASN A 44 7.75 3.89 8.30
C ASN A 44 7.27 2.49 7.89
N VAL A 45 6.25 1.96 8.54
CA VAL A 45 5.67 0.66 8.17
C VAL A 45 5.08 0.74 6.75
N LEU A 46 4.33 1.79 6.44
CA LEU A 46 3.78 1.99 5.10
C LEU A 46 4.89 2.08 4.04
N ASN A 47 5.95 2.83 4.34
CA ASN A 47 7.07 3.00 3.42
C ASN A 47 7.82 1.68 3.18
N LYS A 48 7.99 0.85 4.19
CA LYS A 48 8.60 -0.48 4.03
C LYS A 48 7.77 -1.39 3.13
N ILE A 49 6.45 -1.38 3.31
CA ILE A 49 5.53 -2.14 2.45
C ILE A 49 5.65 -1.65 1.00
N MET A 50 5.73 -0.33 0.80
CA MET A 50 5.91 0.25 -0.53
C MET A 50 7.25 -0.14 -1.15
N GLU A 51 8.34 -0.15 -0.40
CA GLU A 51 9.66 -0.58 -0.87
C GLU A 51 9.62 -2.03 -1.40
N GLU A 52 9.02 -2.94 -0.63
CA GLU A 52 8.82 -4.32 -1.07
C GLU A 52 7.98 -4.40 -2.35
N SER A 53 6.93 -3.59 -2.41
CA SER A 53 6.01 -3.57 -3.54
C SER A 53 6.67 -3.07 -4.82
N VAL A 54 7.57 -2.10 -4.73
CA VAL A 54 8.31 -1.57 -5.89
C VAL A 54 9.10 -2.68 -6.58
N LEU A 55 9.74 -3.56 -5.80
CA LEU A 55 10.46 -4.71 -6.38
C LEU A 55 9.53 -5.62 -7.17
N SER A 56 8.34 -5.87 -6.67
CA SER A 56 7.34 -6.69 -7.37
C SER A 56 6.85 -6.02 -8.66
N PHE A 57 6.61 -4.70 -8.62
CA PHE A 57 6.22 -3.94 -9.82
C PHE A 57 7.33 -3.97 -10.88
N ASP A 58 8.58 -3.80 -10.48
CA ASP A 58 9.72 -3.83 -11.40
C ASP A 58 9.91 -5.21 -12.03
N LEU A 59 9.71 -6.29 -11.26
CA LEU A 59 9.76 -7.65 -11.79
C LEU A 59 8.67 -7.87 -12.83
N ILE A 60 7.46 -7.39 -12.59
CA ILE A 60 6.36 -7.51 -13.57
C ILE A 60 6.72 -6.77 -14.85
N ARG A 61 7.26 -5.56 -14.77
CA ARG A 61 7.71 -4.80 -15.96
C ARG A 61 8.76 -5.57 -16.75
N THR A 62 9.71 -6.17 -16.04
CA THR A 62 10.78 -6.96 -16.68
C THR A 62 10.20 -8.17 -17.40
N ILE A 63 9.29 -8.89 -16.76
CA ILE A 63 8.72 -10.14 -17.28
C ILE A 63 7.85 -9.90 -18.51
N ILE A 64 7.14 -8.77 -18.58
CA ILE A 64 6.33 -8.43 -19.76
C ILE A 64 7.15 -7.90 -20.92
N SER A 65 8.44 -7.63 -20.73
CA SER A 65 9.31 -7.15 -21.78
C SER A 65 9.50 -8.21 -22.86
N PRO A 66 9.40 -7.85 -24.16
CA PRO A 66 9.63 -8.79 -25.28
C PRO A 66 11.04 -9.38 -25.30
N SER A 67 12.01 -8.71 -24.66
CA SER A 67 13.41 -9.16 -24.62
C SER A 67 13.61 -10.35 -23.68
N VAL A 68 12.67 -10.64 -22.80
CA VAL A 68 12.76 -11.77 -21.86
C VAL A 68 12.23 -13.03 -22.53
N SER A 69 13.09 -14.06 -22.62
CA SER A 69 12.75 -15.33 -23.23
C SER A 69 12.01 -16.21 -22.21
N MET A 70 10.69 -16.22 -22.28
CA MET A 70 9.81 -17.02 -21.41
C MET A 70 8.61 -17.49 -22.20
N THR A 71 8.08 -18.65 -21.81
CA THR A 71 6.79 -19.09 -22.34
C THR A 71 5.66 -18.27 -21.72
N ASP A 72 4.51 -18.20 -22.39
CA ASP A 72 3.34 -17.49 -21.85
C ASP A 72 2.88 -18.08 -20.52
N GLY A 73 2.92 -19.43 -20.40
CA GLY A 73 2.55 -20.10 -19.15
C GLY A 73 3.44 -19.72 -17.98
N GLU A 74 4.76 -19.68 -18.19
CA GLU A 74 5.72 -19.26 -17.17
C GLU A 74 5.48 -17.80 -16.77
N ARG A 75 5.26 -16.96 -17.77
CA ARG A 75 5.03 -15.51 -17.57
C ARG A 75 3.77 -15.27 -16.74
N ILE A 76 2.66 -15.93 -17.11
CA ILE A 76 1.40 -15.81 -16.39
C ILE A 76 1.55 -16.24 -14.94
N LYS A 77 2.21 -17.37 -14.70
CA LYS A 77 2.41 -17.87 -13.34
C LYS A 77 3.13 -16.87 -12.45
N ILE A 78 4.20 -16.29 -12.94
CA ILE A 78 4.98 -15.30 -12.19
C ILE A 78 4.15 -14.04 -11.93
N ILE A 79 3.41 -13.56 -12.93
CA ILE A 79 2.56 -12.37 -12.76
C ILE A 79 1.46 -12.63 -11.74
N VAL A 80 0.84 -13.81 -11.76
CA VAL A 80 -0.18 -14.18 -10.77
C VAL A 80 0.39 -14.20 -9.36
N ASP A 81 1.57 -14.79 -9.17
CA ASP A 81 2.23 -14.86 -7.86
C ASP A 81 2.57 -13.46 -7.35
N LEU A 82 3.10 -12.60 -8.21
CA LEU A 82 3.42 -11.21 -7.85
C LEU A 82 2.18 -10.37 -7.57
N ASP A 83 1.11 -10.56 -8.35
CA ASP A 83 -0.18 -9.90 -8.12
C ASP A 83 -0.75 -10.27 -6.74
N ASN A 84 -0.71 -11.55 -6.39
CA ASN A 84 -1.16 -12.01 -5.09
C ASN A 84 -0.35 -11.40 -3.95
N LYS A 85 0.97 -11.32 -4.12
CA LYS A 85 1.85 -10.68 -3.12
C LYS A 85 1.53 -9.18 -2.98
N LEU A 86 1.26 -8.50 -4.08
CA LEU A 86 0.89 -7.08 -4.05
C LEU A 86 -0.46 -6.87 -3.34
N LYS A 87 -1.42 -7.77 -3.54
CA LYS A 87 -2.70 -7.73 -2.83
C LYS A 87 -2.51 -7.89 -1.33
N GLU A 88 -1.64 -8.81 -0.91
CA GLU A 88 -1.29 -8.97 0.50
C GLU A 88 -0.67 -7.69 1.07
N ASN A 89 0.25 -7.08 0.34
CA ASN A 89 0.88 -5.84 0.75
C ASN A 89 -0.13 -4.69 0.86
N ARG A 90 -1.04 -4.57 -0.10
CA ARG A 90 -2.12 -3.58 -0.04
C ARG A 90 -2.99 -3.81 1.19
N ASP A 91 -3.36 -5.04 1.47
CA ASP A 91 -4.19 -5.39 2.62
C ASP A 91 -3.47 -5.06 3.93
N LYS A 92 -2.15 -5.28 4.01
CA LYS A 92 -1.35 -4.89 5.17
C LYS A 92 -1.36 -3.37 5.37
N MET A 93 -1.25 -2.59 4.30
CA MET A 93 -1.32 -1.13 4.38
C MET A 93 -2.68 -0.68 4.92
N LEU A 94 -3.76 -1.28 4.44
CA LEU A 94 -5.12 -0.96 4.90
C LEU A 94 -5.32 -1.35 6.37
N ASP A 95 -4.80 -2.49 6.80
CA ASP A 95 -4.85 -2.93 8.19
C ASP A 95 -4.07 -1.99 9.11
N GLU A 96 -2.88 -1.59 8.70
CA GLU A 96 -2.07 -0.65 9.46
C GLU A 96 -2.77 0.71 9.59
N ARG A 97 -3.39 1.18 8.53
CA ARG A 97 -4.18 2.42 8.56
C ARG A 97 -5.35 2.30 9.54
N ALA A 98 -6.07 1.18 9.51
CA ALA A 98 -7.19 0.95 10.40
C ALA A 98 -6.75 0.96 11.87
N ARG A 99 -5.63 0.32 12.19
CA ARG A 99 -5.07 0.32 13.55
C ARG A 99 -4.65 1.71 14.00
N PHE A 100 -3.94 2.42 13.13
CA PHE A 100 -3.53 3.80 13.42
C PHE A 100 -4.75 4.70 13.66
N ASN A 101 -5.76 4.61 12.80
CA ASN A 101 -6.97 5.41 12.91
C ASN A 101 -7.75 5.12 14.19
N THR A 102 -7.81 3.86 14.63
CA THR A 102 -8.48 3.50 15.88
C THR A 102 -7.87 4.25 17.06
N VAL A 103 -6.54 4.26 17.15
CA VAL A 103 -5.82 4.96 18.23
C VAL A 103 -5.92 6.47 18.06
N ASN A 104 -5.69 6.95 16.85
CA ASN A 104 -5.71 8.38 16.53
C ASN A 104 -7.08 9.01 16.84
N ASP A 105 -8.16 8.33 16.44
CA ASP A 105 -9.52 8.80 16.67
C ASP A 105 -9.89 8.78 18.16
N ALA A 106 -9.39 7.80 18.93
CA ALA A 106 -9.59 7.74 20.36
C ALA A 106 -8.89 8.93 21.05
N ILE A 107 -7.67 9.23 20.67
CA ILE A 107 -6.91 10.38 21.21
C ILE A 107 -7.59 11.69 20.86
N LYS A 108 -8.06 11.81 19.62
CA LYS A 108 -8.83 12.98 19.16
C LYS A 108 -10.06 13.22 20.03
N ARG A 109 -10.81 12.17 20.33
CA ARG A 109 -12.01 12.25 21.19
C ARG A 109 -11.66 12.66 22.62
N ILE A 110 -10.59 12.13 23.18
CA ILE A 110 -10.11 12.49 24.52
C ILE A 110 -9.71 13.98 24.53
N ALA A 111 -8.99 14.45 23.52
CA ALA A 111 -8.61 15.86 23.42
C ALA A 111 -9.82 16.79 23.33
N ALA A 112 -10.85 16.39 22.58
CA ALA A 112 -12.09 17.15 22.46
C ALA A 112 -12.84 17.22 23.81
N LEU A 113 -12.89 16.10 24.56
CA LEU A 113 -13.51 16.06 25.89
C LEU A 113 -12.78 16.94 26.88
N LYS A 114 -11.45 16.93 26.89
CA LYS A 114 -10.64 17.80 27.75
C LYS A 114 -10.86 19.28 27.44
N SER A 115 -10.94 19.64 26.16
CA SER A 115 -11.23 21.00 25.72
C SER A 115 -12.61 21.45 26.19
N THR A 116 -13.61 20.58 26.13
CA THR A 116 -14.98 20.88 26.62
C THR A 116 -15.01 21.04 28.13
N ALA A 117 -14.30 20.19 28.87
CA ALA A 117 -14.25 20.23 30.33
C ALA A 117 -13.62 21.51 30.89
N LYS A 118 -12.74 22.16 30.13
CA LYS A 118 -12.09 23.42 30.52
C LYS A 118 -13.00 24.64 30.39
N LYS A 119 -14.10 24.50 29.68
CA LYS A 119 -15.09 25.57 29.56
C LYS A 119 -16.07 25.54 30.72
#